data_478ba437cda3b4329fec2a3f74f4653b
#
_entry.id   478ba437cda3b4329fec2a3f74f4653b
#
_cell.length_a   1.000
_cell.length_b   1.000
_cell.length_c   1.000
_cell.angle_alpha   90.00
_cell.angle_beta   90.00
_cell.angle_gamma   90.00
#
_symmetry.space_group_name_H-M   'P 1'
#
loop_
_entity.id
_entity.type
_entity.pdbx_description
1 polymer ?
#
loop_
_entity_poly.entity_id
_entity_poly.type
_entity_poly.pdbx_seq_one_letter_code
_entity_poly.pdbx_strand_id
1 'polypeptide(L)'
;GVSSAASDVYKRQGLTCMGTAQIVMPENYIAMFNAPQVEEARQIVARAEPDIDGAIAAVWENRAFPPPRRKFYDRFMSGPVNPIFYSCFVKAAAFTAGNACTGCGQCVRRCPTNNITLQTGKPVWGQDCTHCMACICYCPTSAIEYGKKSLGKPRYHFEAL
;
A
#
# COMPACT_ATOMS: atom_id res chain seq x y z
N GLY A 1 4.54 5.46 -9.00
CA GLY A 1 4.30 5.37 -10.43
C GLY A 1 4.43 3.95 -10.92
N VAL A 2 3.53 3.54 -11.84
CA VAL A 2 3.71 2.25 -12.54
C VAL A 2 5.05 2.32 -13.25
N SER A 3 5.98 1.47 -12.87
CA SER A 3 7.32 1.51 -13.43
C SER A 3 7.26 1.18 -14.93
N SER A 4 8.12 1.80 -15.72
CA SER A 4 8.34 1.43 -17.12
C SER A 4 8.62 -0.07 -17.28
N ALA A 5 9.19 -0.70 -16.25
CA ALA A 5 9.43 -2.14 -16.18
C ALA A 5 8.13 -2.97 -16.26
N ALA A 6 7.04 -2.59 -15.57
CA ALA A 6 5.77 -3.30 -15.68
C ALA A 6 5.20 -3.21 -17.11
N SER A 7 5.24 -2.01 -17.73
CA SER A 7 4.84 -1.83 -19.13
C SER A 7 5.64 -2.72 -20.08
N ASP A 8 6.97 -2.84 -19.87
CA ASP A 8 7.84 -3.66 -20.70
C ASP A 8 7.58 -5.17 -20.53
N VAL A 9 7.24 -5.62 -19.31
CA VAL A 9 6.83 -7.02 -19.06
C VAL A 9 5.56 -7.36 -19.81
N TYR A 10 4.53 -6.51 -19.77
CA TYR A 10 3.27 -6.73 -20.49
C TYR A 10 3.46 -6.72 -22.01
N LYS A 11 4.28 -5.82 -22.54
CA LYS A 11 4.63 -5.80 -23.98
C LYS A 11 5.30 -7.10 -24.45
N ARG A 12 6.20 -7.68 -23.64
CA ARG A 12 6.83 -8.98 -23.94
C ARG A 12 5.83 -10.13 -23.96
N GLN A 13 4.69 -9.98 -23.30
CA GLN A 13 3.58 -10.95 -23.31
C GLN A 13 2.59 -10.71 -24.46
N GLY A 14 2.88 -9.81 -25.37
CA GLY A 14 1.98 -9.47 -26.51
C GLY A 14 0.82 -8.54 -26.14
N LEU A 15 0.85 -7.94 -24.94
CA LEU A 15 -0.20 -7.02 -24.50
C LEU A 15 0.14 -5.58 -24.92
N THR A 16 -0.88 -4.83 -25.34
CA THR A 16 -0.76 -3.41 -25.65
C THR A 16 -0.98 -2.59 -24.37
N CYS A 17 0.02 -1.80 -23.99
CA CYS A 17 -0.12 -0.87 -22.88
C CYS A 17 -0.86 0.39 -23.35
N MET A 18 -2.06 0.61 -22.84
CA MET A 18 -2.92 1.76 -23.15
C MET A 18 -2.55 3.01 -22.32
N GLY A 19 -1.45 2.99 -21.61
CA GLY A 19 -1.01 4.09 -20.75
C GLY A 19 -1.25 3.84 -19.27
N THR A 20 -1.13 4.89 -18.46
CA THR A 20 -1.31 4.82 -16.99
C THR A 20 -2.01 6.08 -16.51
N ALA A 21 -2.91 5.93 -15.54
CA ALA A 21 -3.51 7.04 -14.79
C ALA A 21 -2.99 7.01 -13.34
N GLN A 22 -2.79 8.18 -12.76
CA GLN A 22 -2.47 8.33 -11.35
C GLN A 22 -3.69 8.89 -10.63
N ILE A 23 -4.14 8.18 -9.60
CA ILE A 23 -5.20 8.60 -8.70
C ILE A 23 -4.57 8.81 -7.32
N VAL A 24 -4.75 10.00 -6.76
CA VAL A 24 -4.20 10.36 -5.46
C VAL A 24 -5.14 9.86 -4.36
N MET A 25 -4.65 8.94 -3.55
CA MET A 25 -5.37 8.34 -2.41
C MET A 25 -4.71 8.72 -1.09
N PRO A 26 -5.42 8.59 0.05
CA PRO A 26 -4.85 8.91 1.35
C PRO A 26 -3.63 8.03 1.67
N GLU A 27 -2.62 8.65 2.29
CA GLU A 27 -1.42 7.94 2.74
C GLU A 27 -1.75 6.97 3.87
N ASN A 28 -1.33 5.72 3.75
CA ASN A 28 -1.49 4.69 4.78
C ASN A 28 -0.17 4.01 5.19
N TYR A 29 0.96 4.42 4.63
CA TYR A 29 2.27 3.85 4.95
C TYR A 29 2.83 4.44 6.25
N ILE A 30 2.12 4.19 7.35
CA ILE A 30 2.39 4.76 8.67
C ILE A 30 3.73 4.35 9.28
N ALA A 31 4.38 3.31 8.75
CA ALA A 31 5.74 2.94 9.15
C ALA A 31 6.78 4.02 8.81
N MET A 32 6.51 4.89 7.84
CA MET A 32 7.43 5.92 7.38
C MET A 32 6.81 7.32 7.39
N PHE A 33 5.56 7.47 6.97
CA PHE A 33 4.88 8.76 6.80
C PHE A 33 3.81 8.97 7.87
N ASN A 34 3.33 10.20 7.97
CA ASN A 34 2.15 10.51 8.77
C ASN A 34 0.91 10.34 7.89
N ALA A 35 0.02 9.43 8.31
CA ALA A 35 -1.28 9.32 7.67
C ALA A 35 -2.13 10.56 8.02
N PRO A 36 -2.99 11.03 7.10
CA PRO A 36 -3.96 12.08 7.40
C PRO A 36 -4.96 11.61 8.47
N GLN A 37 -5.67 12.54 9.10
CA GLN A 37 -6.80 12.20 9.95
C GLN A 37 -7.95 11.63 9.11
N VAL A 38 -8.84 10.86 9.73
CA VAL A 38 -9.94 10.17 9.03
C VAL A 38 -10.77 11.13 8.16
N GLU A 39 -11.09 12.30 8.69
CA GLU A 39 -11.88 13.29 7.95
C GLU A 39 -11.14 13.85 6.73
N GLU A 40 -9.86 14.12 6.88
CA GLU A 40 -8.99 14.55 5.76
C GLU A 40 -8.87 13.41 4.73
N ALA A 41 -8.75 12.15 5.19
CA ALA A 41 -8.72 10.99 4.31
C ALA A 41 -10.00 10.86 3.48
N ARG A 42 -11.19 11.06 4.08
CA ARG A 42 -12.47 11.11 3.36
C ARG A 42 -12.50 12.18 2.28
N GLN A 43 -12.01 13.37 2.61
CA GLN A 43 -11.93 14.48 1.64
C GLN A 43 -10.98 14.16 0.47
N ILE A 44 -9.87 13.46 0.74
CA ILE A 44 -8.95 13.02 -0.33
C ILE A 44 -9.66 12.01 -1.24
N VAL A 45 -10.38 11.04 -0.66
CA VAL A 45 -11.16 10.05 -1.43
C VAL A 45 -12.22 10.74 -2.28
N ALA A 46 -13.01 11.63 -1.69
CA ALA A 46 -14.04 12.38 -2.43
C ALA A 46 -13.46 13.20 -3.60
N ARG A 47 -12.27 13.78 -3.42
CA ARG A 47 -11.57 14.48 -4.51
C ARG A 47 -11.04 13.55 -5.60
N ALA A 48 -10.80 12.28 -5.27
CA ALA A 48 -10.32 11.28 -6.22
C ALA A 48 -11.45 10.68 -7.09
N GLU A 49 -12.71 10.77 -6.66
CA GLU A 49 -13.86 10.19 -7.37
C GLU A 49 -13.95 10.62 -8.86
N PRO A 50 -13.83 11.91 -9.22
CA PRO A 50 -13.86 12.32 -10.63
C PRO A 50 -12.72 11.70 -11.47
N ASP A 51 -11.54 11.54 -10.88
CA ASP A 51 -10.40 10.91 -11.57
C ASP A 51 -10.64 9.40 -11.76
N ILE A 52 -11.27 8.75 -10.78
CA ILE A 52 -11.68 7.33 -10.87
C ILE A 52 -12.72 7.15 -11.97
N ASP A 53 -13.77 7.97 -12.00
CA ASP A 53 -14.82 7.92 -13.01
C ASP A 53 -14.24 8.17 -14.41
N GLY A 54 -13.36 9.15 -14.54
CA GLY A 54 -12.63 9.42 -15.79
C GLY A 54 -11.77 8.23 -16.25
N ALA A 55 -11.13 7.54 -15.31
CA ALA A 55 -10.35 6.35 -15.61
C ALA A 55 -11.25 5.18 -16.04
N ILE A 56 -12.37 4.97 -15.37
CA ILE A 56 -13.37 3.95 -15.72
C ILE A 56 -13.91 4.22 -17.14
N ALA A 57 -14.32 5.45 -17.43
CA ALA A 57 -14.80 5.83 -18.76
C ALA A 57 -13.76 5.55 -19.86
N ALA A 58 -12.49 5.90 -19.60
CA ALA A 58 -11.40 5.63 -20.54
C ALA A 58 -11.21 4.14 -20.82
N VAL A 59 -11.36 3.28 -19.80
CA VAL A 59 -11.28 1.82 -19.96
C VAL A 59 -12.46 1.30 -20.79
N TRP A 60 -13.69 1.74 -20.49
CA TRP A 60 -14.89 1.32 -21.24
C TRP A 60 -14.87 1.76 -22.69
N GLU A 61 -14.35 2.95 -22.97
CA GLU A 61 -14.22 3.51 -24.32
C GLU A 61 -13.00 2.97 -25.09
N ASN A 62 -12.20 2.10 -24.46
CA ASN A 62 -10.93 1.62 -25.01
C ASN A 62 -10.00 2.77 -25.43
N ARG A 63 -10.00 3.85 -24.66
CA ARG A 63 -9.22 5.06 -24.89
C ARG A 63 -7.91 5.01 -24.11
N ALA A 64 -6.82 5.36 -24.78
CA ALA A 64 -5.51 5.41 -24.14
C ALA A 64 -5.43 6.52 -23.08
N PHE A 65 -4.77 6.22 -21.98
CA PHE A 65 -4.40 7.23 -20.99
C PHE A 65 -3.25 8.10 -21.52
N PRO A 66 -3.18 9.36 -21.08
CA PRO A 66 -2.06 10.22 -21.46
C PRO A 66 -0.74 9.62 -20.97
N PRO A 67 0.35 9.82 -21.73
CA PRO A 67 1.65 9.32 -21.30
C PRO A 67 2.05 9.95 -19.94
N PRO A 68 2.65 9.16 -19.02
CA PRO A 68 3.07 9.68 -17.74
C PRO A 68 4.13 10.77 -17.92
N ARG A 69 4.03 11.85 -17.14
CA ARG A 69 5.05 12.89 -17.10
C ARG A 69 6.30 12.30 -16.44
N ARG A 70 7.28 11.93 -17.26
CA ARG A 70 8.56 11.42 -16.78
C ARG A 70 9.41 12.57 -16.25
N LYS A 71 9.83 12.45 -14.99
CA LYS A 71 10.83 13.35 -14.40
C LYS A 71 12.20 12.71 -14.52
N PHE A 72 13.20 13.52 -14.75
CA PHE A 72 14.59 13.07 -14.96
C PHE A 72 15.09 12.16 -13.82
N TYR A 73 14.68 12.39 -12.57
CA TYR A 73 15.09 11.60 -11.42
C TYR A 73 14.34 10.26 -11.24
N ASP A 74 13.24 10.02 -11.98
CA ASP A 74 12.43 8.80 -11.84
C ASP A 74 13.25 7.54 -12.10
N ARG A 75 14.16 7.61 -13.08
CA ARG A 75 15.05 6.50 -13.42
C ARG A 75 16.04 6.18 -12.30
N PHE A 76 16.52 7.20 -11.59
CA PHE A 76 17.43 7.02 -10.45
C PHE A 76 16.68 6.45 -9.24
N MET A 77 15.48 6.99 -8.94
CA MET A 77 14.67 6.54 -7.82
C MET A 77 14.14 5.10 -8.01
N SER A 78 13.76 4.74 -9.23
CA SER A 78 13.24 3.39 -9.53
C SER A 78 14.36 2.34 -9.69
N GLY A 79 15.57 2.76 -9.99
CA GLY A 79 16.72 1.89 -10.16
C GLY A 79 17.40 1.54 -8.82
N PRO A 80 18.51 2.22 -8.45
CA PRO A 80 19.33 1.82 -7.31
C PRO A 80 18.66 2.05 -5.96
N VAL A 81 17.78 3.06 -5.83
CA VAL A 81 17.14 3.40 -4.55
C VAL A 81 16.14 2.34 -4.14
N ASN A 82 15.38 1.76 -5.05
CA ASN A 82 14.34 0.79 -4.74
C ASN A 82 14.87 -0.50 -4.08
N PRO A 83 15.88 -1.21 -4.63
CA PRO A 83 16.45 -2.38 -3.96
C PRO A 83 17.04 -2.07 -2.57
N ILE A 84 17.70 -0.91 -2.42
CA ILE A 84 18.25 -0.47 -1.14
C ILE A 84 17.11 -0.24 -0.13
N PHE A 85 16.04 0.41 -0.56
CA PHE A 85 14.86 0.62 0.29
C PHE A 85 14.28 -0.70 0.79
N TYR A 86 14.03 -1.66 -0.10
CA TYR A 86 13.50 -2.97 0.30
C TYR A 86 14.45 -3.71 1.24
N SER A 87 15.75 -3.74 0.97
CA SER A 87 16.71 -4.46 1.79
C SER A 87 16.94 -3.81 3.17
N CYS A 88 16.84 -2.48 3.27
CA CYS A 88 17.14 -1.76 4.51
C CYS A 88 15.90 -1.44 5.36
N PHE A 89 14.77 -1.11 4.73
CA PHE A 89 13.61 -0.55 5.42
C PHE A 89 12.41 -1.50 5.51
N VAL A 90 12.24 -2.41 4.57
CA VAL A 90 11.11 -3.36 4.57
C VAL A 90 11.49 -4.57 5.45
N LYS A 91 11.19 -4.48 6.74
CA LYS A 91 11.52 -5.52 7.74
C LYS A 91 10.29 -5.96 8.51
N ALA A 92 9.89 -7.22 8.33
CA ALA A 92 8.77 -7.81 9.08
C ALA A 92 9.03 -7.88 10.59
N ALA A 93 10.28 -8.03 11.00
CA ALA A 93 10.68 -8.22 12.40
C ALA A 93 10.32 -7.03 13.34
N ALA A 94 10.03 -5.85 12.77
CA ALA A 94 9.61 -4.70 13.58
C ALA A 94 8.11 -4.68 13.90
N PHE A 95 7.30 -5.56 13.30
CA PHE A 95 5.90 -5.70 13.68
C PHE A 95 5.76 -6.45 15.00
N THR A 96 4.96 -5.89 15.89
CA THR A 96 4.65 -6.49 17.19
C THR A 96 3.17 -6.37 17.49
N ALA A 97 2.63 -7.30 18.28
CA ALA A 97 1.27 -7.22 18.79
C ALA A 97 1.29 -7.05 20.31
N GLY A 98 0.70 -5.96 20.77
CA GLY A 98 0.59 -5.63 22.19
C GLY A 98 -0.48 -6.42 22.95
N ASN A 99 -0.70 -6.05 24.21
CA ASN A 99 -1.64 -6.75 25.11
C ASN A 99 -3.11 -6.63 24.66
N ALA A 100 -3.46 -5.58 23.90
CA ALA A 100 -4.81 -5.40 23.35
C ALA A 100 -5.15 -6.41 22.24
N CYS A 101 -4.20 -7.23 21.81
CA CYS A 101 -4.44 -8.25 20.78
C CYS A 101 -5.34 -9.38 21.32
N THR A 102 -6.48 -9.58 20.68
CA THR A 102 -7.46 -10.61 21.02
C THR A 102 -7.27 -11.95 20.28
N GLY A 103 -6.26 -12.04 19.41
CA GLY A 103 -6.04 -13.25 18.62
C GLY A 103 -7.08 -13.48 17.49
N CYS A 104 -7.84 -12.45 17.10
CA CYS A 104 -8.96 -12.57 16.15
C CYS A 104 -8.59 -13.02 14.73
N GLY A 105 -7.30 -13.04 14.36
CA GLY A 105 -6.80 -13.49 13.06
C GLY A 105 -7.06 -12.54 11.89
N GLN A 106 -7.58 -11.31 12.11
CA GLN A 106 -7.79 -10.34 11.01
C GLN A 106 -6.50 -10.06 10.23
N CYS A 107 -5.39 -9.87 10.94
CA CYS A 107 -4.09 -9.63 10.32
C CYS A 107 -3.62 -10.80 9.44
N VAL A 108 -3.96 -12.04 9.82
CA VAL A 108 -3.67 -13.24 9.02
C VAL A 108 -4.49 -13.22 7.73
N ARG A 109 -5.82 -13.01 7.84
CA ARG A 109 -6.73 -12.99 6.68
C ARG A 109 -6.47 -11.86 5.70
N ARG A 110 -5.98 -10.72 6.19
CA ARG A 110 -5.71 -9.52 5.38
C ARG A 110 -4.28 -9.45 4.82
N CYS A 111 -3.43 -10.43 5.15
CA CYS A 111 -2.06 -10.45 4.63
C CYS A 111 -2.03 -10.95 3.17
N PRO A 112 -1.66 -10.11 2.18
CA PRO A 112 -1.71 -10.49 0.77
C PRO A 112 -0.67 -11.55 0.39
N THR A 113 0.36 -11.75 1.22
CA THR A 113 1.42 -12.73 1.02
C THR A 113 1.29 -13.94 1.95
N ASN A 114 0.20 -14.04 2.74
CA ASN A 114 0.01 -15.08 3.75
C ASN A 114 1.20 -15.21 4.73
N ASN A 115 1.87 -14.10 5.00
CA ASN A 115 3.13 -14.02 5.77
C ASN A 115 2.90 -13.96 7.29
N ILE A 116 1.66 -14.08 7.78
CA ILE A 116 1.34 -13.97 9.20
C ILE A 116 0.65 -15.26 9.66
N THR A 117 1.13 -15.82 10.77
CA THR A 117 0.50 -16.96 11.45
C THR A 117 0.15 -16.58 12.88
N LEU A 118 -0.82 -17.30 13.50
CA LEU A 118 -1.07 -17.19 14.93
C LEU A 118 -0.29 -18.25 15.68
N GLN A 119 0.51 -17.84 16.64
CA GLN A 119 1.17 -18.71 17.60
C GLN A 119 0.75 -18.31 19.01
N THR A 120 0.24 -19.25 19.79
CA THR A 120 -0.31 -18.99 21.13
C THR A 120 -1.27 -17.80 21.19
N GLY A 121 -2.11 -17.63 20.15
CA GLY A 121 -3.10 -16.55 20.05
C GLY A 121 -2.51 -15.18 19.66
N LYS A 122 -1.24 -15.08 19.32
CA LYS A 122 -0.58 -13.83 18.87
C LYS A 122 -0.07 -13.97 17.44
N PRO A 123 -0.12 -12.89 16.62
CA PRO A 123 0.42 -12.92 15.27
C PRO A 123 1.95 -12.95 15.29
N VAL A 124 2.50 -13.77 14.41
CA VAL A 124 3.93 -13.87 14.12
C VAL A 124 4.14 -13.64 12.62
N TRP A 125 5.04 -12.73 12.28
CA TRP A 125 5.35 -12.35 10.91
C TRP A 125 6.54 -13.15 10.37
N GLY A 126 6.40 -13.71 9.18
CA GLY A 126 7.48 -14.34 8.42
C GLY A 126 8.35 -13.32 7.67
N GLN A 127 9.07 -13.79 6.64
CA GLN A 127 10.02 -12.97 5.90
C GLN A 127 9.45 -12.32 4.63
N ASP A 128 8.31 -12.79 4.12
CA ASP A 128 7.72 -12.35 2.85
C ASP A 128 6.79 -11.14 3.00
N CYS A 129 7.21 -10.17 3.81
CA CYS A 129 6.43 -8.98 4.08
C CYS A 129 6.62 -7.93 2.99
N THR A 130 5.53 -7.48 2.37
CA THR A 130 5.52 -6.38 1.39
C THR A 130 5.35 -4.99 2.01
N HIS A 131 5.27 -4.91 3.33
CA HIS A 131 5.08 -3.66 4.07
C HIS A 131 3.80 -2.88 3.70
N CYS A 132 2.73 -3.60 3.33
CA CYS A 132 1.46 -3.01 2.89
C CYS A 132 0.63 -2.36 4.00
N MET A 133 1.02 -2.49 5.27
CA MET A 133 0.34 -1.97 6.48
C MET A 133 -1.07 -2.54 6.74
N ALA A 134 -1.59 -3.47 5.93
CA ALA A 134 -2.93 -4.01 6.12
C ALA A 134 -3.13 -4.61 7.53
N CYS A 135 -2.15 -5.33 8.06
CA CYS A 135 -2.23 -5.93 9.40
C CYS A 135 -2.44 -4.88 10.52
N ILE A 136 -1.85 -3.68 10.39
CA ILE A 136 -2.03 -2.58 11.34
C ILE A 136 -3.38 -1.90 11.12
N CYS A 137 -3.69 -1.53 9.87
CA CYS A 137 -4.86 -0.73 9.52
C CYS A 137 -6.19 -1.49 9.75
N TYR A 138 -6.20 -2.81 9.57
CA TYR A 138 -7.39 -3.65 9.83
C TYR A 138 -7.45 -4.25 11.24
N CYS A 139 -6.52 -3.89 12.14
CA CYS A 139 -6.56 -4.40 13.50
C CYS A 139 -7.68 -3.71 14.31
N PRO A 140 -8.75 -4.45 14.72
CA PRO A 140 -9.91 -3.84 15.35
C PRO A 140 -9.61 -3.25 16.73
N THR A 141 -8.57 -3.73 17.38
CA THR A 141 -8.15 -3.24 18.71
C THR A 141 -6.90 -2.35 18.62
N SER A 142 -6.44 -2.01 17.42
CA SER A 142 -5.21 -1.26 17.18
C SER A 142 -3.98 -1.82 17.93
N ALA A 143 -3.94 -3.13 18.14
CA ALA A 143 -2.91 -3.79 18.94
C ALA A 143 -1.57 -4.00 18.22
N ILE A 144 -1.53 -3.81 16.90
CA ILE A 144 -0.32 -4.06 16.09
C ILE A 144 0.44 -2.76 15.90
N GLU A 145 1.75 -2.80 16.13
CA GLU A 145 2.66 -1.68 15.93
C GLU A 145 3.85 -2.06 15.05
N TYR A 146 4.41 -1.08 14.38
CA TYR A 146 5.69 -1.18 13.68
C TYR A 146 6.77 -0.45 14.49
N GLY A 147 7.28 -1.12 15.52
CA GLY A 147 8.15 -0.52 16.51
C GLY A 147 7.52 0.74 17.11
N LYS A 148 8.32 1.80 17.26
CA LYS A 148 7.83 3.11 17.76
C LYS A 148 7.27 4.00 16.64
N LYS A 149 7.42 3.61 15.37
CA LYS A 149 7.13 4.50 14.22
C LYS A 149 5.65 4.67 13.95
N SER A 150 4.81 3.72 14.33
CA SER A 150 3.37 3.75 14.12
C SER A 150 2.56 4.18 15.35
N LEU A 151 3.22 4.36 16.49
CA LEU A 151 2.56 4.76 17.74
C LEU A 151 1.81 6.08 17.59
N GLY A 152 0.54 6.09 17.99
CA GLY A 152 -0.32 7.28 17.99
C GLY A 152 -0.71 7.79 16.60
N LYS A 153 -0.31 7.14 15.53
CA LYS A 153 -0.70 7.54 14.18
C LYS A 153 -2.12 7.09 13.84
N PRO A 154 -2.86 7.84 13.03
CA PRO A 154 -4.17 7.44 12.51
C PRO A 154 -4.07 6.12 11.74
N ARG A 155 -5.13 5.31 11.85
CA ARG A 155 -5.24 4.00 11.19
C ARG A 155 -6.61 3.87 10.60
N TYR A 156 -6.68 3.56 9.35
CA TYR A 156 -7.92 3.33 8.65
C TYR A 156 -7.68 2.38 7.48
N HIS A 157 -8.74 1.84 6.96
CA HIS A 157 -8.82 1.13 5.70
C HIS A 157 -9.99 1.69 4.90
N PHE A 158 -10.00 1.46 3.60
CA PHE A 158 -10.95 2.10 2.70
C PHE A 158 -12.42 1.85 3.11
N GLU A 159 -12.76 0.62 3.52
CA GLU A 159 -14.13 0.28 3.93
C GLU A 159 -14.58 0.98 5.23
N ALA A 160 -13.68 1.66 5.96
CA ALA A 160 -13.99 2.42 7.17
C ALA A 160 -14.01 3.94 6.94
N LEU A 161 -13.71 4.41 5.73
CA LEU A 161 -13.81 5.80 5.33
C LEU A 161 -15.19 6.10 4.77
#